data_a947b304700a3563dd2648c206988391
#
_entry.id   a947b304700a3563dd2648c206988391
#
_cell.length_a   1.000
_cell.length_b   1.000
_cell.length_c   1.000
_cell.angle_alpha   90.00
_cell.angle_beta   90.00
_cell.angle_gamma   90.00
#
_symmetry.space_group_name_H-M   'P 1'
#
loop_
_entity.id
_entity.type
_entity.pdbx_description
1 polymer ?
#
loop_
_entity_poly.entity_id
_entity_poly.type
_entity_poly.pdbx_seq_one_letter_code
_entity_poly.pdbx_strand_id
1 'polypeptide(L)'
;MNIARFLFLSLFTALAFTSCTDKTNQLTNGVWRGALQTDNSVDIPFNFEIYDSLGVKQMAFLNGKERLNINEIEETADSVFIKTPLYESEIRAVKTANGLQGKWIKHLPNKTISMPFMAESNQSFRFVKEENSGVINMTGRWSVQFYKNNGTDTTFAVGEFEQSGNQVNGSFLTTTGDYRFLSGVVDNKTFMVSAFSGSSPVLFTGDLTDGSDIIKGKMYAGPSSVMNWSARRDEDAMLPDAYKIAGLKPGNDRITFSFQDLDGNKVSLSDDRFKDKVVVVQFLGSWCPNCMDETAFLAPFYEKYKNKGLEIIGLAYERYKEMDKAKAAVLNLKNRFKVNYPILLTGYTNDKGQVEESIPALDNFSAFPTTIIIKKDGTVDKIHTGFSGPATGKHYTEFTQEFEKEINKLLAE
;
A
#
# COMPACT_ATOMS: atom_id res chain seq x y z
N MET A 1 -12.80 -91.70 41.50
CA MET A 1 -13.49 -90.41 41.85
C MET A 1 -12.55 -89.32 41.44
N ASN A 2 -12.58 -88.94 40.12
CA ASN A 2 -11.66 -87.97 39.50
C ASN A 2 -12.42 -86.71 39.21
N ILE A 3 -12.00 -85.64 39.82
CA ILE A 3 -12.51 -84.28 39.63
C ILE A 3 -11.67 -83.61 38.56
N ALA A 4 -12.23 -83.41 37.37
CA ALA A 4 -11.60 -82.63 36.28
C ALA A 4 -11.78 -81.16 36.54
N ARG A 5 -10.65 -80.42 36.67
CA ARG A 5 -10.65 -78.94 36.71
C ARG A 5 -10.64 -78.38 35.28
N PHE A 6 -11.70 -77.64 34.91
CA PHE A 6 -11.76 -76.84 33.71
C PHE A 6 -11.07 -75.51 34.00
N LEU A 7 -9.97 -75.19 33.28
CA LEU A 7 -9.37 -73.83 33.21
C LEU A 7 -10.10 -73.09 32.09
N PHE A 8 -10.79 -72.00 32.46
CA PHE A 8 -11.28 -71.00 31.51
C PHE A 8 -10.17 -70.01 31.20
N LEU A 9 -9.68 -70.07 29.95
CA LEU A 9 -8.73 -69.08 29.42
C LEU A 9 -9.54 -67.92 28.81
N SER A 10 -9.65 -66.81 29.55
CA SER A 10 -10.29 -65.60 29.04
C SER A 10 -9.30 -64.82 28.13
N LEU A 11 -9.60 -64.87 26.83
CA LEU A 11 -8.90 -64.13 25.79
C LEU A 11 -9.32 -62.64 25.85
N PHE A 12 -8.46 -61.79 26.43
CA PHE A 12 -8.68 -60.32 26.44
C PHE A 12 -8.23 -59.78 25.07
N THR A 13 -9.17 -59.57 24.15
CA THR A 13 -8.93 -58.86 22.92
C THR A 13 -8.81 -57.36 23.24
N ALA A 14 -7.57 -56.83 23.26
CA ALA A 14 -7.30 -55.41 23.31
C ALA A 14 -7.71 -54.79 21.97
N LEU A 15 -8.84 -54.11 21.93
CA LEU A 15 -9.16 -53.20 20.84
C LEU A 15 -8.18 -52.00 20.94
N ALA A 16 -7.17 -51.98 20.06
CA ALA A 16 -6.40 -50.78 19.81
C ALA A 16 -7.29 -49.77 19.11
N PHE A 17 -7.78 -48.78 19.89
CA PHE A 17 -8.32 -47.56 19.30
C PHE A 17 -7.14 -46.86 18.64
N THR A 18 -7.00 -46.98 17.33
CA THR A 18 -6.20 -46.06 16.55
C THR A 18 -6.93 -44.73 16.61
N SER A 19 -6.49 -43.86 17.54
CA SER A 19 -6.82 -42.46 17.48
C SER A 19 -6.26 -41.94 16.15
N CYS A 20 -7.13 -41.77 15.15
CA CYS A 20 -6.88 -40.82 14.09
C CYS A 20 -6.70 -39.48 14.79
N THR A 21 -5.44 -39.09 15.01
CA THR A 21 -5.13 -37.68 15.23
C THR A 21 -5.58 -37.00 13.95
N ASP A 22 -6.76 -36.37 13.99
CA ASP A 22 -7.10 -35.32 13.06
C ASP A 22 -5.87 -34.41 13.01
N LYS A 23 -5.16 -34.42 11.88
CA LYS A 23 -4.17 -33.42 11.60
C LYS A 23 -4.96 -32.12 11.65
N THR A 24 -4.92 -31.46 12.82
CA THR A 24 -5.48 -30.13 12.94
C THR A 24 -4.88 -29.32 11.81
N ASN A 25 -5.74 -28.85 10.93
CA ASN A 25 -5.39 -28.08 9.75
C ASN A 25 -4.91 -26.71 10.25
N GLN A 26 -3.72 -26.69 10.90
CA GLN A 26 -3.15 -25.47 11.46
C GLN A 26 -2.59 -24.60 10.35
N LEU A 27 -2.70 -23.29 10.51
CA LEU A 27 -2.05 -22.32 9.64
C LEU A 27 -0.54 -22.50 9.73
N THR A 28 0.06 -23.09 8.69
CA THR A 28 1.48 -23.46 8.67
C THR A 28 2.38 -22.27 8.47
N ASN A 29 3.51 -22.24 9.19
CA ASN A 29 4.55 -21.25 8.96
C ASN A 29 5.21 -21.44 7.60
N GLY A 30 5.70 -20.33 7.02
CA GLY A 30 6.40 -20.30 5.74
C GLY A 30 5.77 -19.39 4.73
N VAL A 31 6.28 -19.43 3.50
CA VAL A 31 5.80 -18.61 2.39
C VAL A 31 4.58 -19.26 1.75
N TRP A 32 3.59 -18.42 1.49
CA TRP A 32 2.33 -18.77 0.84
C TRP A 32 2.18 -17.98 -0.45
N ARG A 33 1.57 -18.61 -1.45
CA ARG A 33 1.09 -17.93 -2.63
C ARG A 33 -0.41 -17.68 -2.48
N GLY A 34 -0.81 -16.41 -2.42
CA GLY A 34 -2.19 -15.96 -2.47
C GLY A 34 -2.59 -15.49 -3.85
N ALA A 35 -3.88 -15.51 -4.15
CA ALA A 35 -4.46 -14.89 -5.33
C ALA A 35 -5.83 -14.29 -5.01
N LEU A 36 -6.11 -13.13 -5.60
CA LEU A 36 -7.42 -12.48 -5.60
C LEU A 36 -7.99 -12.51 -7.02
N GLN A 37 -9.18 -13.09 -7.19
CA GLN A 37 -9.77 -13.22 -8.51
C GLN A 37 -10.64 -12.00 -8.85
N THR A 38 -10.41 -11.43 -10.01
CA THR A 38 -11.22 -10.33 -10.56
C THR A 38 -12.55 -10.83 -11.13
N ASP A 39 -13.48 -9.91 -11.39
CA ASP A 39 -14.76 -10.19 -12.07
C ASP A 39 -14.55 -10.75 -13.49
N ASN A 40 -13.38 -10.50 -14.09
CA ASN A 40 -12.99 -11.03 -15.40
C ASN A 40 -12.28 -12.38 -15.30
N SER A 41 -12.33 -13.06 -14.16
CA SER A 41 -11.67 -14.34 -13.89
C SER A 41 -10.15 -14.31 -14.08
N VAL A 42 -9.52 -13.15 -13.85
CA VAL A 42 -8.08 -13.00 -13.82
C VAL A 42 -7.61 -13.00 -12.37
N ASP A 43 -6.63 -13.85 -12.07
CA ASP A 43 -6.02 -13.93 -10.76
C ASP A 43 -4.94 -12.86 -10.60
N ILE A 44 -5.00 -12.11 -9.51
CA ILE A 44 -3.94 -11.19 -9.08
C ILE A 44 -3.13 -11.91 -8.00
N PRO A 45 -1.98 -12.52 -8.32
CA PRO A 45 -1.19 -13.28 -7.37
C PRO A 45 -0.35 -12.37 -6.49
N PHE A 46 -0.09 -12.83 -5.27
CA PHE A 46 0.82 -12.19 -4.32
C PHE A 46 1.42 -13.22 -3.38
N ASN A 47 2.50 -12.87 -2.71
CA ASN A 47 3.09 -13.72 -1.69
C ASN A 47 2.90 -13.11 -0.30
N PHE A 48 2.76 -13.99 0.68
CA PHE A 48 2.79 -13.62 2.09
C PHE A 48 3.49 -14.73 2.89
N GLU A 49 3.96 -14.37 4.07
CA GLU A 49 4.57 -15.32 4.99
C GLU A 49 3.75 -15.39 6.27
N ILE A 50 3.53 -16.60 6.76
CA ILE A 50 2.99 -16.86 8.10
C ILE A 50 4.17 -17.27 8.99
N TYR A 51 4.25 -16.67 10.17
CA TYR A 51 5.31 -16.94 11.14
C TYR A 51 4.83 -16.75 12.57
N ASP A 52 5.53 -17.37 13.52
CA ASP A 52 5.26 -17.15 14.94
C ASP A 52 6.18 -16.05 15.49
N SER A 53 5.60 -15.14 16.24
CA SER A 53 6.34 -14.13 17.00
C SER A 53 5.76 -14.01 18.40
N LEU A 54 6.59 -14.23 19.42
CA LEU A 54 6.18 -14.22 20.84
C LEU A 54 5.00 -15.15 21.15
N GLY A 55 4.94 -16.29 20.47
CA GLY A 55 3.88 -17.30 20.65
C GLY A 55 2.54 -16.95 19.95
N VAL A 56 2.50 -15.92 19.12
CA VAL A 56 1.33 -15.50 18.36
C VAL A 56 1.59 -15.61 16.87
N LYS A 57 0.61 -16.12 16.12
CA LYS A 57 0.64 -16.15 14.65
C LYS A 57 0.62 -14.73 14.10
N GLN A 58 1.52 -14.46 13.18
CA GLN A 58 1.61 -13.22 12.43
C GLN A 58 1.73 -13.52 10.94
N MET A 59 1.43 -12.52 10.13
CA MET A 59 1.57 -12.58 8.68
C MET A 59 2.38 -11.37 8.20
N ALA A 60 3.10 -11.54 7.10
CA ALA A 60 3.68 -10.43 6.36
C ALA A 60 3.33 -10.54 4.89
N PHE A 61 2.76 -9.50 4.28
CA PHE A 61 2.72 -9.38 2.83
C PHE A 61 4.14 -9.14 2.29
N LEU A 62 4.47 -9.80 1.19
CA LEU A 62 5.79 -9.75 0.56
C LEU A 62 5.64 -9.19 -0.85
N ASN A 63 6.16 -7.99 -1.11
CA ASN A 63 6.18 -7.38 -2.44
C ASN A 63 7.61 -6.88 -2.73
N GLY A 64 8.41 -7.66 -3.41
CA GLY A 64 9.82 -7.33 -3.62
C GLY A 64 10.56 -7.09 -2.30
N LYS A 65 11.03 -5.86 -2.09
CA LYS A 65 11.72 -5.43 -0.85
C LYS A 65 10.73 -5.08 0.29
N GLU A 66 9.45 -4.93 0.01
CA GLU A 66 8.45 -4.64 1.04
C GLU A 66 8.11 -5.88 1.86
N ARG A 67 8.11 -5.70 3.17
CA ARG A 67 7.58 -6.65 4.15
C ARG A 67 6.60 -5.91 5.07
N LEU A 68 5.30 -6.04 4.80
CA LEU A 68 4.26 -5.41 5.61
C LEU A 68 3.69 -6.39 6.63
N ASN A 69 4.07 -6.22 7.89
CA ASN A 69 3.63 -7.09 8.98
C ASN A 69 2.19 -6.80 9.39
N ILE A 70 1.43 -7.89 9.58
CA ILE A 70 0.05 -7.93 10.07
C ILE A 70 0.03 -8.82 11.32
N ASN A 71 -0.49 -8.30 12.41
CA ASN A 71 -0.55 -8.95 13.72
C ASN A 71 -1.98 -9.30 14.17
N GLU A 72 -2.99 -8.93 13.40
CA GLU A 72 -4.38 -9.21 13.71
C GLU A 72 -4.87 -10.44 12.93
N ILE A 73 -4.51 -11.62 13.44
CA ILE A 73 -4.90 -12.92 12.89
C ILE A 73 -5.67 -13.68 13.98
N GLU A 74 -6.88 -14.10 13.64
CA GLU A 74 -7.70 -14.99 14.45
C GLU A 74 -7.84 -16.32 13.71
N GLU A 75 -7.49 -17.41 14.38
CA GLU A 75 -7.53 -18.77 13.83
C GLU A 75 -8.51 -19.61 14.63
N THR A 76 -9.43 -20.29 13.94
CA THR A 76 -10.32 -21.32 14.51
C THR A 76 -9.92 -22.70 13.99
N ALA A 77 -10.65 -23.75 14.36
CA ALA A 77 -10.41 -25.10 13.88
C ALA A 77 -10.44 -25.20 12.34
N ASP A 78 -11.37 -24.47 11.69
CA ASP A 78 -11.68 -24.56 10.27
C ASP A 78 -11.47 -23.26 9.48
N SER A 79 -11.23 -22.14 10.15
CA SER A 79 -11.23 -20.81 9.53
C SER A 79 -10.09 -19.93 10.00
N VAL A 80 -9.78 -18.93 9.18
CA VAL A 80 -8.78 -17.88 9.46
C VAL A 80 -9.37 -16.52 9.10
N PHE A 81 -9.18 -15.54 10.00
CA PHE A 81 -9.58 -14.14 9.83
C PHE A 81 -8.32 -13.28 9.97
N ILE A 82 -7.97 -12.55 8.92
CA ILE A 82 -6.79 -11.67 8.88
C ILE A 82 -7.28 -10.25 8.66
N LYS A 83 -7.08 -9.38 9.66
CA LYS A 83 -7.49 -7.98 9.58
C LYS A 83 -6.33 -7.10 9.14
N THR A 84 -6.61 -6.20 8.23
CA THR A 84 -5.68 -5.16 7.77
C THR A 84 -6.28 -3.78 8.07
N PRO A 85 -6.30 -3.37 9.36
CA PRO A 85 -7.07 -2.20 9.82
C PRO A 85 -6.63 -0.89 9.17
N LEU A 86 -5.37 -0.78 8.77
CA LEU A 86 -4.84 0.38 8.07
C LEU A 86 -5.57 0.67 6.74
N TYR A 87 -6.07 -0.39 6.07
CA TYR A 87 -6.77 -0.28 4.80
C TYR A 87 -8.27 -0.60 4.89
N GLU A 88 -8.78 -0.75 6.12
CA GLU A 88 -10.18 -1.10 6.39
C GLU A 88 -10.61 -2.36 5.62
N SER A 89 -9.73 -3.36 5.60
CA SER A 89 -9.97 -4.60 4.89
C SER A 89 -9.60 -5.82 5.73
N GLU A 90 -10.09 -6.98 5.29
CA GLU A 90 -9.85 -8.25 5.94
C GLU A 90 -9.88 -9.41 4.93
N ILE A 91 -9.24 -10.51 5.28
CA ILE A 91 -9.39 -11.80 4.60
C ILE A 91 -10.15 -12.73 5.54
N ARG A 92 -11.25 -13.32 5.06
CA ARG A 92 -11.99 -14.39 5.72
C ARG A 92 -11.89 -15.63 4.87
N ALA A 93 -11.31 -16.70 5.39
CA ALA A 93 -11.07 -17.91 4.65
C ALA A 93 -11.30 -19.16 5.49
N VAL A 94 -11.74 -20.24 4.86
CA VAL A 94 -11.76 -21.58 5.42
C VAL A 94 -10.46 -22.29 5.06
N LYS A 95 -10.01 -23.16 5.95
CA LYS A 95 -8.84 -24.00 5.74
C LYS A 95 -9.22 -25.17 4.84
N THR A 96 -8.35 -25.47 3.88
CA THR A 96 -8.45 -26.61 2.97
C THR A 96 -7.27 -27.55 3.21
N ALA A 97 -7.25 -28.70 2.53
CA ALA A 97 -6.17 -29.67 2.69
C ALA A 97 -4.76 -29.08 2.47
N ASN A 98 -4.63 -28.12 1.55
CA ASN A 98 -3.32 -27.56 1.15
C ASN A 98 -3.27 -26.02 1.24
N GLY A 99 -4.29 -25.38 1.81
CA GLY A 99 -4.31 -23.92 1.78
C GLY A 99 -5.53 -23.27 2.42
N LEU A 100 -5.90 -22.13 1.86
CA LEU A 100 -7.03 -21.29 2.30
C LEU A 100 -7.93 -20.95 1.11
N GLN A 101 -9.24 -20.90 1.34
CA GLN A 101 -10.21 -20.45 0.35
C GLN A 101 -11.25 -19.54 1.02
N GLY A 102 -11.53 -18.39 0.41
CA GLY A 102 -12.47 -17.44 1.01
C GLY A 102 -12.62 -16.16 0.22
N LYS A 103 -12.62 -15.05 0.91
CA LYS A 103 -12.77 -13.71 0.32
C LYS A 103 -11.85 -12.71 1.01
N TRP A 104 -11.30 -11.80 0.22
CA TRP A 104 -10.86 -10.52 0.70
C TRP A 104 -12.04 -9.55 0.66
N ILE A 105 -12.19 -8.74 1.71
CA ILE A 105 -13.30 -7.82 1.91
C ILE A 105 -12.71 -6.46 2.28
N LYS A 106 -13.17 -5.40 1.60
CA LYS A 106 -12.81 -4.00 1.92
C LYS A 106 -14.06 -3.20 2.23
N HIS A 107 -14.03 -2.57 3.39
CA HIS A 107 -15.13 -1.74 3.87
C HIS A 107 -14.89 -0.29 3.40
N LEU A 108 -15.83 0.25 2.65
CA LEU A 108 -15.87 1.65 2.25
C LEU A 108 -17.10 2.32 2.87
N PRO A 109 -17.14 3.64 3.03
CA PRO A 109 -18.24 4.33 3.71
C PRO A 109 -19.64 3.93 3.23
N ASN A 110 -19.80 3.76 1.92
CA ASN A 110 -21.10 3.53 1.29
C ASN A 110 -21.25 2.16 0.62
N LYS A 111 -20.21 1.31 0.65
CA LYS A 111 -20.23 -0.02 0.04
C LYS A 111 -19.14 -0.93 0.60
N THR A 112 -19.38 -2.22 0.51
CA THR A 112 -18.36 -3.25 0.73
C THR A 112 -17.92 -3.82 -0.61
N ILE A 113 -16.63 -3.92 -0.83
CA ILE A 113 -16.00 -4.57 -1.98
C ILE A 113 -15.51 -5.93 -1.52
N SER A 114 -15.68 -6.98 -2.34
CA SER A 114 -15.09 -8.28 -2.07
C SER A 114 -14.54 -8.92 -3.33
N MET A 115 -13.47 -9.72 -3.16
CA MET A 115 -12.91 -10.55 -4.22
C MET A 115 -12.71 -11.98 -3.70
N PRO A 116 -12.97 -13.03 -4.51
CA PRO A 116 -12.59 -14.38 -4.15
C PRO A 116 -11.10 -14.44 -3.82
N PHE A 117 -10.76 -15.17 -2.76
CA PHE A 117 -9.39 -15.36 -2.27
C PHE A 117 -9.08 -16.86 -2.21
N MET A 118 -7.91 -17.21 -2.72
CA MET A 118 -7.31 -18.53 -2.56
C MET A 118 -5.85 -18.39 -2.15
N ALA A 119 -5.33 -19.35 -1.38
CA ALA A 119 -3.91 -19.39 -1.05
C ALA A 119 -3.43 -20.83 -0.87
N GLU A 120 -2.19 -21.09 -1.28
CA GLU A 120 -1.49 -22.35 -1.15
C GLU A 120 -0.24 -22.17 -0.28
N SER A 121 -0.04 -23.10 0.66
CA SER A 121 1.13 -23.08 1.53
C SER A 121 2.38 -23.61 0.82
N ASN A 122 3.57 -23.19 1.29
CA ASN A 122 4.86 -23.63 0.80
C ASN A 122 5.08 -23.40 -0.71
N GLN A 123 4.53 -22.29 -1.23
CA GLN A 123 4.73 -21.85 -2.60
C GLN A 123 5.43 -20.48 -2.60
N SER A 124 6.64 -20.44 -3.12
CA SER A 124 7.45 -19.21 -3.21
C SER A 124 7.32 -18.50 -4.56
N PHE A 125 6.90 -19.18 -5.63
CA PHE A 125 6.64 -18.53 -6.92
C PHE A 125 5.40 -17.64 -6.83
N ARG A 126 5.39 -16.57 -7.62
CA ARG A 126 4.24 -15.66 -7.71
C ARG A 126 3.40 -15.92 -8.96
N PHE A 127 4.01 -15.97 -10.12
CA PHE A 127 3.33 -16.12 -11.41
C PHE A 127 3.48 -17.52 -12.00
N VAL A 128 4.71 -17.95 -12.24
CA VAL A 128 5.02 -19.22 -12.88
C VAL A 128 5.89 -20.07 -11.95
N LYS A 129 5.65 -21.36 -11.94
CA LYS A 129 6.40 -22.32 -11.12
C LYS A 129 7.75 -22.66 -11.75
N GLU A 130 7.77 -22.81 -13.07
CA GLU A 130 8.98 -23.02 -13.86
C GLU A 130 9.12 -21.82 -14.80
N GLU A 131 10.25 -21.11 -14.68
CA GLU A 131 10.50 -19.89 -15.45
C GLU A 131 11.25 -20.23 -16.74
N ASN A 132 10.74 -19.75 -17.87
CA ASN A 132 11.50 -19.73 -19.11
C ASN A 132 12.41 -18.50 -19.17
N SER A 133 13.52 -18.60 -19.90
CA SER A 133 14.40 -17.45 -20.09
C SER A 133 13.66 -16.26 -20.69
N GLY A 134 13.63 -15.15 -19.97
CA GLY A 134 13.05 -13.91 -20.46
C GLY A 134 13.89 -13.29 -21.57
N VAL A 135 13.23 -12.87 -22.63
CA VAL A 135 13.89 -12.13 -23.74
C VAL A 135 13.80 -10.61 -23.58
N ILE A 136 13.01 -10.13 -22.61
CA ILE A 136 12.91 -8.71 -22.26
C ILE A 136 13.85 -8.44 -21.08
N ASN A 137 14.64 -7.39 -21.16
CA ASN A 137 15.32 -6.82 -20.01
C ASN A 137 14.54 -5.59 -19.54
N MET A 138 13.90 -5.68 -18.39
CA MET A 138 13.09 -4.60 -17.81
C MET A 138 13.93 -3.57 -17.04
N THR A 139 15.20 -3.87 -16.70
CA THR A 139 16.03 -2.93 -15.93
C THR A 139 16.14 -1.58 -16.64
N GLY A 140 15.93 -0.50 -15.89
CA GLY A 140 16.01 0.88 -16.36
C GLY A 140 14.66 1.57 -16.42
N ARG A 141 14.61 2.65 -17.17
CA ARG A 141 13.48 3.56 -17.24
C ARG A 141 12.66 3.37 -18.52
N TRP A 142 11.35 3.54 -18.37
CA TRP A 142 10.37 3.31 -19.42
C TRP A 142 9.38 4.47 -19.50
N SER A 143 9.16 5.00 -20.70
CA SER A 143 8.05 5.91 -21.00
C SER A 143 6.77 5.10 -21.15
N VAL A 144 5.76 5.38 -20.34
CA VAL A 144 4.54 4.57 -20.21
C VAL A 144 3.29 5.41 -20.47
N GLN A 145 2.33 4.82 -21.20
CA GLN A 145 1.01 5.39 -21.41
C GLN A 145 -0.05 4.43 -20.92
N PHE A 146 -0.91 4.89 -20.03
CA PHE A 146 -2.16 4.21 -19.63
C PHE A 146 -3.31 4.77 -20.45
N TYR A 147 -4.14 3.90 -21.00
CA TYR A 147 -5.28 4.26 -21.86
C TYR A 147 -6.57 4.00 -21.10
N LYS A 148 -7.40 5.04 -20.92
CA LYS A 148 -8.75 4.85 -20.41
C LYS A 148 -9.63 4.13 -21.46
N ASN A 149 -10.77 3.60 -21.00
CA ASN A 149 -11.64 2.75 -21.83
C ASN A 149 -12.16 3.41 -23.13
N ASN A 150 -12.15 4.75 -23.19
CA ASN A 150 -12.53 5.51 -24.39
C ASN A 150 -11.42 5.57 -25.46
N GLY A 151 -10.17 5.12 -25.11
CA GLY A 151 -9.01 5.11 -26.00
C GLY A 151 -8.41 6.49 -26.33
N THR A 152 -9.05 7.58 -25.92
CA THR A 152 -8.61 8.97 -26.20
C THR A 152 -7.90 9.60 -25.00
N ASP A 153 -8.37 9.30 -23.80
CA ASP A 153 -7.74 9.80 -22.58
C ASP A 153 -6.57 8.92 -22.19
N THR A 154 -5.41 9.52 -22.04
CA THR A 154 -4.20 8.85 -21.61
C THR A 154 -3.65 9.46 -20.33
N THR A 155 -2.97 8.64 -19.54
CA THR A 155 -2.18 9.09 -18.41
C THR A 155 -0.74 8.67 -18.63
N PHE A 156 0.16 9.65 -18.63
CA PHE A 156 1.60 9.40 -18.71
C PHE A 156 2.13 8.91 -17.38
N ALA A 157 3.07 7.96 -17.44
CA ALA A 157 3.79 7.44 -16.30
C ALA A 157 5.23 7.12 -16.69
N VAL A 158 6.07 6.94 -15.68
CA VAL A 158 7.44 6.43 -15.83
C VAL A 158 7.53 5.09 -15.14
N GLY A 159 7.92 4.05 -15.87
CA GLY A 159 8.24 2.75 -15.26
C GLY A 159 9.70 2.74 -14.83
N GLU A 160 9.97 2.29 -13.61
CA GLU A 160 11.32 2.04 -13.11
C GLU A 160 11.43 0.65 -12.55
N PHE A 161 12.30 -0.16 -13.13
CA PHE A 161 12.42 -1.56 -12.80
C PHE A 161 13.89 -1.99 -12.66
N GLU A 162 14.09 -2.95 -11.74
CA GLU A 162 15.32 -3.72 -11.58
C GLU A 162 15.00 -5.19 -11.87
N GLN A 163 15.78 -5.82 -12.75
CA GLN A 163 15.64 -7.23 -13.10
C GLN A 163 16.89 -8.00 -12.70
N SER A 164 16.71 -9.16 -12.07
CA SER A 164 17.75 -10.11 -11.74
C SER A 164 17.31 -11.52 -12.18
N GLY A 165 17.96 -12.07 -13.19
CA GLY A 165 17.43 -13.25 -13.89
C GLY A 165 16.07 -12.92 -14.50
N ASN A 166 15.05 -13.71 -14.17
CA ASN A 166 13.68 -13.46 -14.59
C ASN A 166 12.88 -12.61 -13.59
N GLN A 167 13.37 -12.42 -12.36
CA GLN A 167 12.70 -11.67 -11.33
C GLN A 167 12.77 -10.16 -11.60
N VAL A 168 11.62 -9.49 -11.53
CA VAL A 168 11.48 -8.04 -11.75
C VAL A 168 10.85 -7.39 -10.53
N ASN A 169 11.45 -6.29 -10.08
CA ASN A 169 10.91 -5.43 -9.04
C ASN A 169 10.97 -3.98 -9.49
N GLY A 170 10.01 -3.17 -9.07
CA GLY A 170 9.97 -1.76 -9.42
C GLY A 170 8.63 -1.11 -9.17
N SER A 171 8.36 -0.03 -9.87
CA SER A 171 7.08 0.68 -9.81
C SER A 171 6.80 1.43 -11.11
N PHE A 172 5.54 1.84 -11.27
CA PHE A 172 5.16 2.89 -12.21
C PHE A 172 4.92 4.18 -11.41
N LEU A 173 5.62 5.23 -11.77
CA LEU A 173 5.51 6.55 -11.18
C LEU A 173 4.51 7.37 -11.99
N THR A 174 3.64 8.10 -11.31
CA THR A 174 2.67 9.03 -11.90
C THR A 174 2.76 10.39 -11.22
N THR A 175 2.08 11.39 -11.75
CA THR A 175 1.99 12.72 -11.12
C THR A 175 1.29 12.72 -9.76
N THR A 176 0.62 11.63 -9.38
CA THR A 176 -0.13 11.50 -8.12
C THR A 176 0.56 10.59 -7.10
N GLY A 177 1.65 9.94 -7.48
CA GLY A 177 2.40 8.97 -6.69
C GLY A 177 2.78 7.75 -7.51
N ASP A 178 3.11 6.65 -6.87
CA ASP A 178 3.55 5.42 -7.51
C ASP A 178 2.64 4.21 -7.21
N TYR A 179 2.87 3.11 -7.92
CA TYR A 179 2.17 1.83 -7.69
C TYR A 179 2.84 0.97 -6.62
N ARG A 180 3.71 1.57 -5.79
CA ARG A 180 4.43 0.93 -4.70
C ARG A 180 5.28 -0.25 -5.20
N PHE A 181 5.49 -1.23 -4.34
CA PHE A 181 6.39 -2.35 -4.60
C PHE A 181 5.74 -3.38 -5.53
N LEU A 182 5.86 -3.18 -6.85
CA LEU A 182 5.51 -4.20 -7.82
C LEU A 182 6.60 -5.26 -7.87
N SER A 183 6.20 -6.52 -7.87
CA SER A 183 7.12 -7.66 -7.93
C SER A 183 6.57 -8.75 -8.84
N GLY A 184 7.43 -9.39 -9.60
CA GLY A 184 7.03 -10.45 -10.51
C GLY A 184 8.15 -10.93 -11.41
N VAL A 185 7.82 -11.29 -12.65
CA VAL A 185 8.74 -11.97 -13.55
C VAL A 185 8.63 -11.48 -15.00
N VAL A 186 9.69 -11.72 -15.75
CA VAL A 186 9.65 -11.84 -17.21
C VAL A 186 9.74 -13.34 -17.56
N ASP A 187 8.75 -13.85 -18.29
CA ASP A 187 8.72 -15.20 -18.81
C ASP A 187 8.57 -15.16 -20.34
N ASN A 188 9.61 -15.57 -21.06
CA ASN A 188 9.73 -15.35 -22.51
C ASN A 188 9.56 -13.87 -22.89
N LYS A 189 8.49 -13.52 -23.62
CA LYS A 189 8.13 -12.16 -24.06
C LYS A 189 7.13 -11.47 -23.15
N THR A 190 6.71 -12.12 -22.06
CA THR A 190 5.65 -11.62 -21.18
C THR A 190 6.25 -11.05 -19.91
N PHE A 191 5.95 -9.80 -19.62
CA PHE A 191 6.20 -9.13 -18.36
C PHE A 191 4.95 -9.23 -17.46
N MET A 192 5.15 -9.64 -16.21
CA MET A 192 4.07 -9.78 -15.22
C MET A 192 4.54 -9.31 -13.85
N VAL A 193 3.88 -8.31 -13.30
CA VAL A 193 4.14 -7.83 -11.92
C VAL A 193 2.84 -7.53 -11.19
N SER A 194 2.81 -7.76 -9.89
CA SER A 194 1.66 -7.47 -9.04
C SER A 194 2.08 -6.93 -7.69
N ALA A 195 1.13 -6.30 -6.99
CA ALA A 195 1.26 -5.91 -5.59
C ALA A 195 -0.08 -6.06 -4.87
N PHE A 196 -0.01 -6.54 -3.63
CA PHE A 196 -1.10 -6.54 -2.67
C PHE A 196 -0.54 -6.48 -1.24
N SER A 197 -1.06 -5.56 -0.46
CA SER A 197 -0.65 -5.35 0.95
C SER A 197 -1.85 -5.06 1.86
N GLY A 198 -3.04 -5.59 1.50
CA GLY A 198 -4.31 -5.31 2.20
C GLY A 198 -5.10 -4.15 1.58
N SER A 199 -4.47 -3.29 0.78
CA SER A 199 -5.12 -2.25 -0.04
C SER A 199 -5.80 -2.86 -1.28
N SER A 200 -6.06 -2.07 -2.31
CA SER A 200 -6.55 -2.61 -3.59
C SER A 200 -5.43 -3.39 -4.29
N PRO A 201 -5.68 -4.64 -4.72
CA PRO A 201 -4.69 -5.42 -5.47
C PRO A 201 -4.50 -4.84 -6.86
N VAL A 202 -3.29 -4.97 -7.41
CA VAL A 202 -2.96 -4.55 -8.76
C VAL A 202 -2.11 -5.60 -9.46
N LEU A 203 -2.37 -5.80 -10.76
CA LEU A 203 -1.61 -6.67 -11.66
C LEU A 203 -1.35 -5.93 -12.96
N PHE A 204 -0.11 -5.95 -13.41
CA PHE A 204 0.29 -5.55 -14.75
C PHE A 204 0.78 -6.76 -15.52
N THR A 205 0.22 -6.97 -16.71
CA THR A 205 0.72 -7.94 -17.68
C THR A 205 1.00 -7.23 -18.98
N GLY A 206 2.03 -7.64 -19.72
CA GLY A 206 2.32 -7.06 -21.03
C GLY A 206 3.28 -7.91 -21.84
N ASP A 207 3.10 -7.89 -23.15
CA ASP A 207 3.91 -8.64 -24.09
C ASP A 207 4.76 -7.70 -24.95
N LEU A 208 6.01 -8.11 -25.20
CA LEU A 208 6.87 -7.44 -26.15
C LEU A 208 6.28 -7.63 -27.56
N THR A 209 6.03 -6.53 -28.24
CA THR A 209 5.54 -6.53 -29.61
C THR A 209 6.65 -6.97 -30.56
N ASP A 210 6.38 -7.96 -31.41
CA ASP A 210 7.35 -8.50 -32.34
C ASP A 210 7.93 -7.42 -33.28
N GLY A 211 9.24 -7.42 -33.41
CA GLY A 211 9.98 -6.46 -34.26
C GLY A 211 10.02 -5.04 -33.72
N SER A 212 9.69 -4.82 -32.43
CA SER A 212 9.73 -3.52 -31.78
C SER A 212 10.29 -3.61 -30.35
N ASP A 213 10.55 -2.45 -29.74
CA ASP A 213 10.92 -2.26 -28.34
C ASP A 213 9.70 -1.86 -27.46
N ILE A 214 8.48 -2.08 -27.98
CA ILE A 214 7.24 -1.67 -27.34
C ILE A 214 6.61 -2.87 -26.61
N ILE A 215 6.32 -2.69 -25.33
CA ILE A 215 5.48 -3.59 -24.53
C ILE A 215 4.06 -3.05 -24.57
N LYS A 216 3.09 -3.92 -24.82
CA LYS A 216 1.66 -3.60 -24.71
C LYS A 216 0.98 -4.57 -23.76
N GLY A 217 0.10 -4.06 -22.92
CA GLY A 217 -0.49 -4.90 -21.92
C GLY A 217 -1.76 -4.37 -21.27
N LYS A 218 -2.12 -5.03 -20.19
CA LYS A 218 -3.28 -4.68 -19.35
C LYS A 218 -2.87 -4.48 -17.91
N MET A 219 -3.49 -3.51 -17.27
CA MET A 219 -3.49 -3.35 -15.82
C MET A 219 -4.87 -3.77 -15.30
N TYR A 220 -4.86 -4.59 -14.26
CA TYR A 220 -6.04 -4.97 -13.49
C TYR A 220 -5.91 -4.37 -12.10
N ALA A 221 -6.95 -3.69 -11.61
CA ALA A 221 -6.95 -3.08 -10.28
C ALA A 221 -8.28 -3.31 -9.56
N GLY A 222 -8.21 -3.88 -8.35
CA GLY A 222 -9.41 -4.29 -7.62
C GLY A 222 -10.26 -5.29 -8.40
N PRO A 223 -11.59 -5.39 -8.12
CA PRO A 223 -12.42 -6.44 -8.69
C PRO A 223 -12.67 -6.29 -10.20
N SER A 224 -12.82 -5.07 -10.72
CA SER A 224 -13.37 -4.88 -12.08
C SER A 224 -12.61 -3.87 -12.95
N SER A 225 -11.68 -3.11 -12.40
CA SER A 225 -10.97 -2.09 -13.18
C SER A 225 -9.94 -2.74 -14.12
N VAL A 226 -10.05 -2.44 -15.41
CA VAL A 226 -9.09 -2.86 -16.42
C VAL A 226 -8.70 -1.65 -17.27
N MET A 227 -7.39 -1.46 -17.47
CA MET A 227 -6.86 -0.45 -18.38
C MET A 227 -5.82 -1.07 -19.30
N ASN A 228 -5.77 -0.63 -20.56
CA ASN A 228 -4.66 -0.96 -21.43
C ASN A 228 -3.48 -0.04 -21.14
N TRP A 229 -2.27 -0.52 -21.38
CA TRP A 229 -1.07 0.28 -21.28
C TRP A 229 -0.04 -0.12 -22.35
N SER A 230 0.87 0.81 -22.64
CA SER A 230 2.05 0.52 -23.43
C SER A 230 3.27 1.20 -22.83
N ALA A 231 4.43 0.61 -23.04
CA ALA A 231 5.70 1.17 -22.60
C ALA A 231 6.76 1.01 -23.68
N ARG A 232 7.66 1.98 -23.74
CA ARG A 232 8.89 1.93 -24.53
C ARG A 232 10.06 2.34 -23.64
N ARG A 233 11.22 1.69 -23.84
CA ARG A 233 12.44 2.08 -23.11
C ARG A 233 12.80 3.52 -23.41
N ASP A 234 13.03 4.28 -22.36
CA ASP A 234 13.37 5.69 -22.45
C ASP A 234 14.02 6.12 -21.12
N GLU A 235 15.34 6.15 -21.11
CA GLU A 235 16.10 6.50 -19.90
C GLU A 235 15.93 7.98 -19.50
N ASP A 236 15.45 8.83 -20.43
CA ASP A 236 15.17 10.25 -20.23
C ASP A 236 13.70 10.54 -19.88
N ALA A 237 12.86 9.49 -19.78
CA ALA A 237 11.46 9.67 -19.43
C ALA A 237 11.31 10.38 -18.07
N MET A 238 10.55 11.47 -18.02
CA MET A 238 10.38 12.29 -16.83
C MET A 238 8.90 12.67 -16.65
N LEU A 239 8.44 12.65 -15.40
CA LEU A 239 7.15 13.22 -15.03
C LEU A 239 7.22 14.75 -15.04
N PRO A 240 6.08 15.43 -15.19
CA PRO A 240 5.98 16.86 -14.90
C PRO A 240 6.51 17.18 -13.51
N ASP A 241 7.09 18.37 -13.38
CA ASP A 241 7.64 18.86 -12.11
C ASP A 241 6.52 18.93 -11.05
N ALA A 242 6.63 18.13 -10.00
CA ALA A 242 5.66 18.02 -8.92
C ALA A 242 5.42 19.34 -8.17
N TYR A 243 6.38 20.26 -8.22
CA TYR A 243 6.29 21.59 -7.63
C TYR A 243 5.52 22.60 -8.49
N LYS A 244 5.09 22.22 -9.71
CA LYS A 244 4.34 23.06 -10.65
C LYS A 244 2.92 22.59 -10.93
N ILE A 245 2.48 21.53 -10.24
CA ILE A 245 1.14 20.94 -10.45
C ILE A 245 0.09 21.72 -9.67
N ALA A 246 0.26 21.82 -8.34
CA ALA A 246 -0.60 22.64 -7.49
C ALA A 246 0.11 23.96 -7.16
N GLY A 247 -0.66 24.99 -6.86
CA GLY A 247 -0.14 26.32 -6.53
C GLY A 247 -1.06 27.10 -5.60
N LEU A 248 -0.81 28.39 -5.46
CA LEU A 248 -1.71 29.32 -4.83
C LEU A 248 -2.43 30.16 -5.88
N LYS A 249 -3.69 30.51 -5.62
CA LYS A 249 -4.44 31.47 -6.45
C LYS A 249 -3.70 32.81 -6.53
N PRO A 250 -3.79 33.54 -7.66
CA PRO A 250 -3.11 34.81 -7.84
C PRO A 250 -3.37 35.79 -6.70
N GLY A 251 -2.29 36.45 -6.22
CA GLY A 251 -2.34 37.41 -5.13
C GLY A 251 -2.25 36.81 -3.73
N ASN A 252 -2.15 35.48 -3.59
CA ASN A 252 -1.92 34.81 -2.32
C ASN A 252 -0.47 34.33 -2.24
N ASP A 253 0.14 34.51 -1.09
CA ASP A 253 1.45 33.96 -0.73
C ASP A 253 1.40 33.11 0.55
N ARG A 254 0.20 32.97 1.15
CA ARG A 254 -0.08 32.27 2.41
C ARG A 254 -1.30 31.39 2.30
N ILE A 255 -1.36 30.36 3.15
CA ILE A 255 -2.58 29.60 3.40
C ILE A 255 -3.05 29.84 4.82
N THR A 256 -4.32 29.63 5.06
CA THR A 256 -4.94 29.67 6.39
C THR A 256 -5.91 28.51 6.54
N PHE A 257 -5.93 27.95 7.73
CA PHE A 257 -6.92 26.93 8.12
C PHE A 257 -7.11 26.89 9.63
N SER A 258 -8.20 26.26 10.03
CA SER A 258 -8.48 25.98 11.43
C SER A 258 -9.39 24.77 11.54
N PHE A 259 -8.87 23.67 12.06
CA PHE A 259 -9.59 22.38 12.18
C PHE A 259 -9.42 21.81 13.59
N GLN A 260 -10.13 20.72 13.90
CA GLN A 260 -10.01 20.02 15.15
C GLN A 260 -8.91 18.95 15.10
N ASP A 261 -8.11 18.88 16.16
CA ASP A 261 -7.20 17.74 16.34
C ASP A 261 -8.00 16.48 16.79
N LEU A 262 -7.28 15.38 17.01
CA LEU A 262 -7.89 14.12 17.42
C LEU A 262 -8.49 14.16 18.83
N ASP A 263 -8.18 15.16 19.65
CA ASP A 263 -8.71 15.37 21.00
C ASP A 263 -9.85 16.39 21.02
N GLY A 264 -10.20 16.95 19.84
CA GLY A 264 -11.28 17.93 19.68
C GLY A 264 -10.84 19.37 19.91
N ASN A 265 -9.55 19.63 20.14
CA ASN A 265 -9.05 20.99 20.29
C ASN A 265 -8.96 21.66 18.92
N LYS A 266 -9.34 22.95 18.88
CA LYS A 266 -9.20 23.73 17.65
C LYS A 266 -7.73 24.14 17.47
N VAL A 267 -7.17 23.80 16.32
CA VAL A 267 -5.80 24.13 15.92
C VAL A 267 -5.82 24.96 14.65
N SER A 268 -5.13 26.08 14.65
CA SER A 268 -5.00 27.01 13.53
C SER A 268 -3.55 27.17 13.15
N LEU A 269 -3.25 27.39 11.87
CA LEU A 269 -1.89 27.73 11.43
C LEU A 269 -1.36 29.03 12.06
N SER A 270 -2.25 29.90 12.58
CA SER A 270 -1.92 31.13 13.30
C SER A 270 -1.56 30.94 14.77
N ASP A 271 -1.63 29.70 15.32
CA ASP A 271 -1.31 29.44 16.71
C ASP A 271 0.17 29.68 17.01
N ASP A 272 0.50 30.11 18.23
CA ASP A 272 1.88 30.43 18.66
C ASP A 272 2.86 29.28 18.42
N ARG A 273 2.39 28.05 18.39
CA ARG A 273 3.18 26.86 18.10
C ARG A 273 3.89 26.96 16.74
N PHE A 274 3.25 27.56 15.74
CA PHE A 274 3.75 27.63 14.36
C PHE A 274 4.48 28.95 14.06
N LYS A 275 4.40 29.91 14.97
CA LYS A 275 5.03 31.22 14.81
C LYS A 275 6.54 31.10 14.77
N ASP A 276 7.15 31.79 13.79
CA ASP A 276 8.59 31.79 13.56
C ASP A 276 9.20 30.38 13.36
N LYS A 277 8.38 29.42 12.82
CA LYS A 277 8.78 28.07 12.50
C LYS A 277 8.72 27.82 11.01
N VAL A 278 9.55 26.91 10.53
CA VAL A 278 9.31 26.24 9.24
C VAL A 278 8.21 25.23 9.46
N VAL A 279 7.13 25.32 8.67
CA VAL A 279 5.98 24.43 8.83
C VAL A 279 5.77 23.59 7.58
N VAL A 280 5.67 22.27 7.75
CA VAL A 280 5.29 21.34 6.69
C VAL A 280 3.84 20.94 6.92
N VAL A 281 2.98 21.21 5.94
CA VAL A 281 1.57 20.84 5.96
C VAL A 281 1.35 19.69 5.00
N GLN A 282 1.04 18.52 5.54
CA GLN A 282 0.74 17.31 4.76
C GLN A 282 -0.77 17.18 4.57
N PHE A 283 -1.25 17.19 3.33
CA PHE A 283 -2.62 16.83 2.97
C PHE A 283 -2.68 15.32 2.77
N LEU A 284 -3.41 14.63 3.61
CA LEU A 284 -3.41 13.17 3.65
C LEU A 284 -4.81 12.57 3.79
N GLY A 285 -4.90 11.27 3.50
CA GLY A 285 -6.02 10.42 3.90
C GLY A 285 -5.48 9.09 4.42
N SER A 286 -6.04 8.57 5.50
CA SER A 286 -5.65 7.27 6.05
C SER A 286 -5.87 6.11 5.08
N TRP A 287 -6.69 6.31 4.09
CA TRP A 287 -7.03 5.38 3.01
C TRP A 287 -6.02 5.36 1.85
N CYS A 288 -5.06 6.30 1.82
CA CYS A 288 -4.17 6.55 0.68
C CYS A 288 -2.79 5.89 0.92
N PRO A 289 -2.39 4.88 0.13
CA PRO A 289 -1.11 4.19 0.32
C PRO A 289 0.12 5.10 0.21
N ASN A 290 0.15 6.02 -0.77
CA ASN A 290 1.28 6.95 -0.93
C ASN A 290 1.36 7.98 0.22
N CYS A 291 0.21 8.35 0.82
CA CYS A 291 0.19 9.16 2.04
C CYS A 291 0.81 8.42 3.22
N MET A 292 0.66 7.10 3.27
CA MET A 292 1.29 6.28 4.31
C MET A 292 2.80 6.25 4.14
N ASP A 293 3.29 6.15 2.90
CA ASP A 293 4.73 6.19 2.60
C ASP A 293 5.33 7.57 2.96
N GLU A 294 4.63 8.66 2.63
CA GLU A 294 5.05 10.01 3.04
C GLU A 294 5.00 10.17 4.57
N THR A 295 3.97 9.67 5.25
CA THR A 295 3.88 9.71 6.71
C THR A 295 5.01 8.89 7.36
N ALA A 296 5.36 7.73 6.78
CA ALA A 296 6.48 6.92 7.24
C ALA A 296 7.83 7.65 7.11
N PHE A 297 7.96 8.54 6.13
CA PHE A 297 9.11 9.43 5.98
C PHE A 297 9.04 10.61 6.96
N LEU A 298 7.91 11.31 7.03
CA LEU A 298 7.77 12.54 7.82
C LEU A 298 7.81 12.31 9.34
N ALA A 299 7.32 11.18 9.85
CA ALA A 299 7.27 10.92 11.28
C ALA A 299 8.67 10.89 11.93
N PRO A 300 9.66 10.09 11.46
CA PRO A 300 11.02 10.15 11.98
C PRO A 300 11.74 11.47 11.61
N PHE A 301 11.40 12.08 10.48
CA PHE A 301 11.95 13.38 10.08
C PHE A 301 11.56 14.47 11.09
N TYR A 302 10.30 14.51 11.53
CA TYR A 302 9.84 15.42 12.57
C TYR A 302 10.64 15.25 13.88
N GLU A 303 10.84 14.02 14.33
CA GLU A 303 11.62 13.74 15.53
C GLU A 303 13.06 14.30 15.44
N LYS A 304 13.67 14.26 14.26
CA LYS A 304 15.02 14.77 14.00
C LYS A 304 15.10 16.31 14.04
N TYR A 305 14.02 17.01 13.65
CA TYR A 305 14.03 18.45 13.38
C TYR A 305 13.14 19.30 14.29
N LYS A 306 12.19 18.73 15.06
CA LYS A 306 11.25 19.48 15.91
C LYS A 306 11.93 20.45 16.88
N ASN A 307 13.07 20.09 17.44
CA ASN A 307 13.84 20.94 18.35
C ASN A 307 14.74 21.96 17.63
N LYS A 308 14.72 21.97 16.28
CA LYS A 308 15.50 22.90 15.45
C LYS A 308 14.62 23.97 14.80
N GLY A 309 13.32 24.01 15.12
CA GLY A 309 12.41 25.01 14.58
C GLY A 309 11.51 24.50 13.44
N LEU A 310 11.43 23.18 13.23
CA LEU A 310 10.48 22.56 12.32
C LEU A 310 9.20 22.18 13.07
N GLU A 311 8.06 22.50 12.49
CA GLU A 311 6.76 21.90 12.82
C GLU A 311 6.19 21.16 11.62
N ILE A 312 5.46 20.06 11.88
CA ILE A 312 4.70 19.34 10.87
C ILE A 312 3.25 19.28 11.33
N ILE A 313 2.32 19.36 10.40
CA ILE A 313 0.88 19.22 10.66
C ILE A 313 0.23 18.42 9.52
N GLY A 314 -0.53 17.40 9.87
CA GLY A 314 -1.32 16.63 8.91
C GLY A 314 -2.74 17.19 8.81
N LEU A 315 -3.27 17.37 7.61
CA LEU A 315 -4.67 17.67 7.34
C LEU A 315 -5.32 16.42 6.75
N ALA A 316 -6.15 15.75 7.55
CA ALA A 316 -6.79 14.49 7.16
C ALA A 316 -8.12 14.75 6.45
N TYR A 317 -8.19 14.30 5.18
CA TYR A 317 -9.38 14.31 4.33
C TYR A 317 -9.90 12.88 4.20
N GLU A 318 -10.74 12.50 5.14
CA GLU A 318 -11.20 11.12 5.23
C GLU A 318 -12.38 10.83 4.32
N ARG A 319 -12.58 9.55 3.98
CA ARG A 319 -13.75 9.10 3.21
C ARG A 319 -15.02 9.09 4.03
N TYR A 320 -14.90 8.97 5.37
CA TYR A 320 -16.02 8.97 6.30
C TYR A 320 -16.42 10.40 6.64
N LYS A 321 -17.73 10.68 6.55
CA LYS A 321 -18.32 11.94 7.03
C LYS A 321 -18.51 11.91 8.56
N GLU A 322 -18.69 10.71 9.12
CA GLU A 322 -18.83 10.52 10.55
C GLU A 322 -17.50 10.72 11.25
N MET A 323 -17.43 11.73 12.11
CA MET A 323 -16.20 12.16 12.77
C MET A 323 -15.52 11.02 13.56
N ASP A 324 -16.30 10.19 14.27
CA ASP A 324 -15.75 9.08 15.07
C ASP A 324 -15.05 8.03 14.19
N LYS A 325 -15.61 7.73 13.02
CA LYS A 325 -14.99 6.78 12.08
C LYS A 325 -13.73 7.39 11.44
N ALA A 326 -13.81 8.66 11.02
CA ALA A 326 -12.65 9.39 10.51
C ALA A 326 -11.52 9.42 11.55
N LYS A 327 -11.84 9.75 12.80
CA LYS A 327 -10.90 9.73 13.94
C LYS A 327 -10.27 8.35 14.13
N ALA A 328 -11.05 7.28 14.11
CA ALA A 328 -10.54 5.91 14.29
C ALA A 328 -9.56 5.53 13.17
N ALA A 329 -9.87 5.88 11.91
CA ALA A 329 -9.00 5.61 10.77
C ALA A 329 -7.65 6.37 10.88
N VAL A 330 -7.71 7.65 11.23
CA VAL A 330 -6.49 8.48 11.44
C VAL A 330 -5.68 7.99 12.64
N LEU A 331 -6.32 7.52 13.72
CA LEU A 331 -5.63 6.94 14.88
C LEU A 331 -4.87 5.66 14.50
N ASN A 332 -5.42 4.81 13.64
CA ASN A 332 -4.72 3.63 13.13
C ASN A 332 -3.44 4.02 12.39
N LEU A 333 -3.52 5.04 11.51
CA LEU A 333 -2.36 5.58 10.81
C LEU A 333 -1.34 6.17 11.80
N LYS A 334 -1.79 7.04 12.71
CA LYS A 334 -0.94 7.69 13.72
C LYS A 334 -0.18 6.67 14.56
N ASN A 335 -0.86 5.65 15.05
CA ASN A 335 -0.27 4.60 15.87
C ASN A 335 0.72 3.74 15.06
N ARG A 336 0.37 3.38 13.82
CA ARG A 336 1.21 2.57 12.93
C ARG A 336 2.57 3.22 12.68
N PHE A 337 2.58 4.52 12.40
CA PHE A 337 3.80 5.26 12.04
C PHE A 337 4.38 6.04 13.23
N LYS A 338 3.80 5.90 14.44
CA LYS A 338 4.24 6.60 15.67
C LYS A 338 4.33 8.11 15.45
N VAL A 339 3.31 8.69 14.80
CA VAL A 339 3.28 10.11 14.47
C VAL A 339 3.13 10.96 15.74
N ASN A 340 4.05 11.89 15.99
CA ASN A 340 4.05 12.77 17.16
C ASN A 340 3.70 14.23 16.83
N TYR A 341 3.51 14.55 15.54
CA TYR A 341 2.95 15.84 15.14
C TYR A 341 1.40 15.80 15.12
N PRO A 342 0.72 16.96 15.18
CA PRO A 342 -0.73 17.02 15.11
C PRO A 342 -1.25 16.55 13.75
N ILE A 343 -2.31 15.76 13.78
CA ILE A 343 -3.13 15.46 12.60
C ILE A 343 -4.53 16.00 12.89
N LEU A 344 -5.02 16.85 12.00
CA LEU A 344 -6.31 17.52 12.13
C LEU A 344 -7.35 16.84 11.24
N LEU A 345 -8.54 16.66 11.78
CA LEU A 345 -9.72 16.21 11.03
C LEU A 345 -10.34 17.45 10.38
N THR A 346 -10.25 17.53 9.05
CA THR A 346 -10.74 18.71 8.33
C THR A 346 -12.26 18.80 8.31
N GLY A 347 -12.96 17.67 8.47
CA GLY A 347 -14.41 17.58 8.29
C GLY A 347 -14.84 17.55 6.83
N TYR A 348 -13.91 17.75 5.90
CA TYR A 348 -14.11 17.63 4.46
C TYR A 348 -13.66 16.23 3.98
N THR A 349 -14.27 15.79 2.86
CA THR A 349 -13.90 14.50 2.27
C THR A 349 -12.70 14.65 1.32
N ASN A 350 -12.28 13.54 0.74
CA ASN A 350 -11.21 13.50 -0.26
C ASN A 350 -11.62 14.01 -1.66
N ASP A 351 -12.77 14.66 -1.79
CA ASP A 351 -13.17 15.35 -3.03
C ASP A 351 -12.30 16.59 -3.25
N LYS A 352 -11.76 16.74 -4.46
CA LYS A 352 -10.83 17.83 -4.79
C LYS A 352 -11.41 19.21 -4.58
N GLY A 353 -12.68 19.41 -4.94
CA GLY A 353 -13.37 20.68 -4.74
C GLY A 353 -13.53 21.02 -3.26
N GLN A 354 -13.80 20.01 -2.42
CA GLN A 354 -13.87 20.21 -0.97
C GLN A 354 -12.51 20.54 -0.35
N VAL A 355 -11.42 20.00 -0.89
CA VAL A 355 -10.06 20.37 -0.42
C VAL A 355 -9.81 21.85 -0.71
N GLU A 356 -10.07 22.32 -1.93
CA GLU A 356 -9.89 23.73 -2.30
C GLU A 356 -10.87 24.67 -1.56
N GLU A 357 -12.09 24.21 -1.25
CA GLU A 357 -13.02 24.93 -0.38
C GLU A 357 -12.45 25.11 1.02
N SER A 358 -11.83 24.07 1.58
CA SER A 358 -11.27 24.06 2.94
C SER A 358 -10.02 24.94 3.07
N ILE A 359 -9.28 25.15 1.96
CA ILE A 359 -8.08 26.01 1.87
C ILE A 359 -8.25 26.98 0.69
N PRO A 360 -8.98 28.09 0.85
CA PRO A 360 -9.40 28.94 -0.25
C PRO A 360 -8.29 29.53 -1.12
N ALA A 361 -7.06 29.65 -0.58
CA ALA A 361 -5.89 30.14 -1.32
C ALA A 361 -5.27 29.06 -2.23
N LEU A 362 -5.58 27.77 -2.03
CA LEU A 362 -5.04 26.66 -2.83
C LEU A 362 -5.65 26.65 -4.23
N ASP A 363 -4.86 26.34 -5.23
CA ASP A 363 -5.26 26.23 -6.64
C ASP A 363 -4.72 24.95 -7.26
N ASN A 364 -5.51 24.36 -8.17
CA ASN A 364 -5.13 23.15 -8.92
C ASN A 364 -4.77 21.94 -8.04
N PHE A 365 -5.43 21.78 -6.91
CA PHE A 365 -5.26 20.56 -6.10
C PHE A 365 -5.64 19.32 -6.92
N SER A 366 -4.71 18.36 -7.03
CA SER A 366 -4.93 17.23 -7.94
C SER A 366 -4.82 15.86 -7.26
N ALA A 367 -4.09 15.71 -6.16
CA ALA A 367 -3.81 14.41 -5.57
C ALA A 367 -3.48 14.44 -4.08
N PHE A 368 -3.63 13.28 -3.46
CA PHE A 368 -3.05 12.96 -2.16
C PHE A 368 -1.86 12.02 -2.32
N PRO A 369 -0.75 12.23 -1.56
CA PRO A 369 -0.54 13.39 -0.72
C PRO A 369 -0.23 14.65 -1.52
N THR A 370 -0.43 15.80 -0.92
CA THR A 370 0.14 17.09 -1.32
C THR A 370 0.78 17.71 -0.11
N THR A 371 1.98 18.23 -0.26
CA THR A 371 2.75 18.80 0.86
C THR A 371 3.10 20.24 0.59
N ILE A 372 2.78 21.12 1.55
CA ILE A 372 3.09 22.56 1.49
C ILE A 372 4.20 22.84 2.50
N ILE A 373 5.27 23.50 2.06
CA ILE A 373 6.35 24.00 2.90
C ILE A 373 6.15 25.51 3.11
N ILE A 374 6.14 25.93 4.35
CA ILE A 374 5.90 27.32 4.78
C ILE A 374 7.14 27.81 5.51
N LYS A 375 7.60 29.02 5.13
CA LYS A 375 8.76 29.71 5.74
C LYS A 375 8.42 30.27 7.13
N LYS A 376 9.43 30.67 7.88
CA LYS A 376 9.29 31.28 9.22
C LYS A 376 8.42 32.55 9.22
N ASP A 377 8.43 33.31 8.13
CA ASP A 377 7.58 34.49 7.97
C ASP A 377 6.10 34.17 7.66
N GLY A 378 5.76 32.85 7.51
CA GLY A 378 4.42 32.35 7.20
C GLY A 378 4.07 32.33 5.71
N THR A 379 4.99 32.73 4.81
CA THR A 379 4.76 32.61 3.36
C THR A 379 5.02 31.19 2.88
N VAL A 380 4.26 30.75 1.87
CA VAL A 380 4.47 29.45 1.23
C VAL A 380 5.76 29.48 0.42
N ASP A 381 6.64 28.51 0.65
CA ASP A 381 7.85 28.32 -0.13
C ASP A 381 7.59 27.44 -1.35
N LYS A 382 7.08 26.24 -1.11
CA LYS A 382 6.83 25.23 -2.16
C LYS A 382 5.55 24.42 -1.89
N ILE A 383 4.94 23.96 -2.97
CA ILE A 383 3.85 22.98 -2.93
C ILE A 383 4.27 21.79 -3.77
N HIS A 384 4.35 20.61 -3.17
CA HIS A 384 4.70 19.36 -3.83
C HIS A 384 3.47 18.46 -3.94
N THR A 385 3.13 18.04 -5.15
CA THR A 385 1.99 17.17 -5.43
C THR A 385 2.43 15.73 -5.67
N GLY A 386 1.78 14.78 -5.01
CA GLY A 386 2.11 13.36 -5.09
C GLY A 386 3.30 12.99 -4.20
N PHE A 387 3.61 11.71 -4.15
CA PHE A 387 4.76 11.19 -3.43
C PHE A 387 5.26 9.90 -4.08
N SER A 388 6.52 9.86 -4.44
CA SER A 388 7.18 8.66 -4.93
C SER A 388 7.87 7.98 -3.75
N GLY A 389 7.30 6.86 -3.31
CA GLY A 389 7.72 6.14 -2.12
C GLY A 389 8.99 5.29 -2.29
N PRO A 390 9.39 4.52 -1.26
CA PRO A 390 10.62 3.73 -1.25
C PRO A 390 10.75 2.70 -2.39
N ALA A 391 9.63 2.30 -2.99
CA ALA A 391 9.61 1.38 -4.13
C ALA A 391 10.29 1.95 -5.39
N THR A 392 10.43 3.27 -5.47
CA THR A 392 11.00 3.99 -6.61
C THR A 392 12.53 4.15 -6.51
N GLY A 393 13.14 3.56 -5.47
CA GLY A 393 14.59 3.46 -5.33
C GLY A 393 15.30 4.82 -5.37
N LYS A 394 15.95 5.13 -6.48
CA LYS A 394 16.75 6.35 -6.65
C LYS A 394 15.90 7.63 -6.50
N HIS A 395 14.70 7.66 -7.09
CA HIS A 395 13.80 8.82 -6.97
C HIS A 395 13.45 9.16 -5.53
N TYR A 396 13.08 8.14 -4.74
CA TYR A 396 12.81 8.34 -3.32
C TYR A 396 14.02 8.90 -2.58
N THR A 397 15.21 8.37 -2.87
CA THR A 397 16.46 8.84 -2.24
C THR A 397 16.76 10.29 -2.62
N GLU A 398 16.62 10.66 -3.88
CA GLU A 398 16.81 12.02 -4.37
C GLU A 398 15.79 12.98 -3.73
N PHE A 399 14.51 12.62 -3.75
CA PHE A 399 13.46 13.40 -3.11
C PHE A 399 13.75 13.67 -1.62
N THR A 400 14.08 12.63 -0.85
CA THR A 400 14.34 12.80 0.59
C THR A 400 15.55 13.67 0.88
N GLN A 401 16.61 13.59 0.07
CA GLN A 401 17.79 14.44 0.17
C GLN A 401 17.48 15.90 -0.18
N GLU A 402 16.74 16.13 -1.26
CA GLU A 402 16.32 17.48 -1.66
C GLU A 402 15.39 18.11 -0.65
N PHE A 403 14.44 17.36 -0.13
CA PHE A 403 13.53 17.79 0.92
C PHE A 403 14.31 18.21 2.18
N GLU A 404 15.23 17.37 2.64
CA GLU A 404 16.06 17.66 3.81
C GLU A 404 16.95 18.89 3.59
N LYS A 405 17.52 19.04 2.41
CA LYS A 405 18.33 20.21 2.02
C LYS A 405 17.51 21.49 2.07
N GLU A 406 16.28 21.47 1.53
CA GLU A 406 15.39 22.65 1.56
C GLU A 406 14.98 23.02 2.98
N ILE A 407 14.58 22.03 3.79
CA ILE A 407 14.24 22.30 5.20
C ILE A 407 15.44 22.88 5.96
N ASN A 408 16.65 22.35 5.79
CA ASN A 408 17.84 22.90 6.44
C ASN A 408 18.13 24.34 6.02
N LYS A 409 17.93 24.68 4.74
CA LYS A 409 18.09 26.06 4.23
C LYS A 409 17.10 26.98 4.92
N LEU A 410 15.81 26.65 4.95
CA LEU A 410 14.76 27.46 5.57
C LEU A 410 14.91 27.60 7.09
N LEU A 411 15.46 26.58 7.75
CA LEU A 411 15.78 26.65 9.18
C LEU A 411 16.95 27.59 9.49
N ALA A 412 17.86 27.83 8.53
CA ALA A 412 18.98 28.72 8.68
C ALA A 412 18.64 30.19 8.38
N GLU A 413 17.58 30.47 7.63
CA GLU A 413 17.01 31.81 7.43
C GLU A 413 16.35 32.31 8.72
#